data_9abb7291121268c40f1566c79f74ae6c
#
_entry.id   9abb7291121268c40f1566c79f74ae6c
#
_cell.length_a   1.000
_cell.length_b   1.000
_cell.length_c   1.000
_cell.angle_alpha   90.00
_cell.angle_beta   90.00
_cell.angle_gamma   90.00
#
_symmetry.space_group_name_H-M   'P 1'
#
loop_
_entity.id
_entity.type
_entity.pdbx_description
1 polymer ?
#
loop_
_entity_poly.entity_id
_entity_poly.type
_entity_poly.pdbx_seq_one_letter_code
_entity_poly.pdbx_strand_id
1 'polypeptide(L)'
;NPQYFLDTRKVEELADPYKYTAEANGKSEINQTYAWTMDNVFTYTKDFGKNHLDAMLGYTRDATHQNQLKTAYSGFKLPTVLGSYGQNLATTQQINKTLKEWQNVGYMARVNYNYANKYYLTANFRRDGFSGFAKGSKWANFPGVSAAWTLSQEDFMQNVIPGLSFLKLRGSYGLTGNQSIEAYATLATVASGYTWYDASSLYIYQNSLANEELTWATTKTGNFGLDFGFLDGRISGSIDVYKSKTNDMLLNRSLPYMTGFSEAKFNAGEVMNRGVELALNTINIIRDGKDNFRWESGL
;
A
#
# COMPACT_ATOMS: atom_id res chain seq x y z
N ASN A 1 -7.24 -5.38 20.25
CA ASN A 1 -7.17 -4.16 21.08
C ASN A 1 -7.36 -2.95 20.17
N PRO A 2 -8.38 -2.12 20.41
CA PRO A 2 -8.56 -0.89 19.65
C PRO A 2 -7.42 0.08 19.93
N GLN A 3 -6.75 0.55 18.88
CA GLN A 3 -5.76 1.61 19.00
C GLN A 3 -6.45 2.96 18.86
N TYR A 4 -6.35 3.78 19.88
CA TYR A 4 -6.82 5.15 19.89
C TYR A 4 -5.67 6.09 19.50
N PHE A 5 -5.83 6.83 18.41
CA PHE A 5 -4.95 7.95 18.09
C PHE A 5 -5.73 9.27 18.22
N LEU A 6 -5.30 10.11 19.15
CA LEU A 6 -5.75 11.48 19.27
C LEU A 6 -4.61 12.38 18.76
N ASP A 7 -4.76 12.98 17.60
CA ASP A 7 -3.81 13.97 17.09
C ASP A 7 -4.44 15.36 17.17
N THR A 8 -3.84 16.23 17.97
CA THR A 8 -4.27 17.63 18.12
C THR A 8 -3.18 18.52 17.56
N ARG A 9 -3.36 19.03 16.35
CA ARG A 9 -2.44 19.99 15.72
C ARG A 9 -3.00 21.39 15.81
N LYS A 10 -2.16 22.32 16.28
CA LYS A 10 -2.38 23.74 16.24
C LYS A 10 -1.49 24.40 15.21
N VAL A 11 -2.07 25.25 14.38
CA VAL A 11 -1.31 26.16 13.53
C VAL A 11 -1.84 27.56 13.80
N GLU A 12 -0.99 28.42 14.35
CA GLU A 12 -1.26 29.85 14.49
C GLU A 12 -0.38 30.59 13.47
N GLU A 13 -0.98 31.33 12.56
CA GLU A 13 -0.28 32.31 11.75
C GLU A 13 -0.44 33.68 12.43
N LEU A 14 0.69 34.21 12.92
CA LEU A 14 0.76 35.59 13.41
C LEU A 14 0.87 36.52 12.20
N ALA A 15 -0.08 37.41 12.07
CA ALA A 15 -0.01 38.48 11.10
C ALA A 15 1.15 39.45 11.45
N ASP A 16 1.73 40.06 10.43
CA ASP A 16 2.82 41.04 10.51
C ASP A 16 2.58 42.05 11.65
N PRO A 17 3.45 42.13 12.66
CA PRO A 17 3.29 43.01 13.82
C PRO A 17 3.31 44.49 13.45
N TYR A 18 3.68 44.88 12.24
CA TYR A 18 3.70 46.27 11.76
C TYR A 18 2.43 46.71 11.05
N LYS A 19 1.43 45.81 10.84
CA LYS A 19 0.11 46.19 10.34
C LYS A 19 -0.88 46.34 11.50
N TYR A 20 -1.24 47.55 11.85
CA TYR A 20 -2.21 47.90 12.89
C TYR A 20 -3.63 47.34 12.70
N THR A 21 -3.89 46.64 11.60
CA THR A 21 -5.16 46.02 11.24
C THR A 21 -5.07 44.52 11.06
N ALA A 22 -3.97 43.91 11.47
CA ALA A 22 -3.80 42.45 11.30
C ALA A 22 -4.74 41.70 12.25
N GLU A 23 -5.72 41.07 11.67
CA GLU A 23 -6.60 40.12 12.34
C GLU A 23 -5.89 38.75 12.37
N ALA A 24 -5.85 38.15 13.54
CA ALA A 24 -5.28 36.80 13.67
C ALA A 24 -6.26 35.76 13.15
N ASN A 25 -5.67 34.75 12.51
CA ASN A 25 -6.36 33.57 12.04
C ASN A 25 -5.78 32.35 12.74
N GLY A 26 -6.59 31.33 12.92
CA GLY A 26 -6.13 30.08 13.48
C GLY A 26 -6.99 28.92 13.05
N LYS A 27 -6.48 27.71 13.25
CA LYS A 27 -7.23 26.48 13.06
C LYS A 27 -6.94 25.49 14.16
N SER A 28 -7.93 24.71 14.52
CA SER A 28 -7.81 23.57 15.42
C SER A 28 -8.34 22.33 14.69
N GLU A 29 -7.64 21.22 14.82
CA GLU A 29 -8.05 19.97 14.20
C GLU A 29 -7.95 18.84 15.22
N ILE A 30 -9.04 18.11 15.38
CA ILE A 30 -9.11 16.91 16.21
C ILE A 30 -9.42 15.73 15.29
N ASN A 31 -8.51 14.79 15.23
CA ASN A 31 -8.68 13.53 14.48
C ASN A 31 -8.80 12.38 15.48
N GLN A 32 -9.87 11.61 15.37
CA GLN A 32 -10.07 10.38 16.10
C GLN A 32 -10.16 9.24 15.09
N THR A 33 -9.24 8.30 15.17
CA THR A 33 -9.26 7.10 14.33
C THR A 33 -9.43 5.89 15.22
N TYR A 34 -10.47 5.12 14.95
CA TYR A 34 -10.71 3.82 15.54
C TYR A 34 -10.54 2.77 14.47
N ALA A 35 -9.56 1.90 14.65
CA ALA A 35 -9.27 0.82 13.69
C ALA A 35 -9.12 -0.50 14.44
N TRP A 36 -9.59 -1.57 13.83
CA TRP A 36 -9.39 -2.92 14.32
C TRP A 36 -9.09 -3.86 13.17
N THR A 37 -8.32 -4.88 13.46
CA THR A 37 -7.97 -5.95 12.52
C THR A 37 -8.20 -7.29 13.19
N MET A 38 -8.73 -8.24 12.42
CA MET A 38 -8.95 -9.62 12.82
C MET A 38 -8.34 -10.52 11.76
N ASP A 39 -7.37 -11.33 12.18
CA ASP A 39 -6.70 -12.31 11.34
C ASP A 39 -6.91 -13.71 11.92
N ASN A 40 -7.36 -14.62 11.06
CA ASN A 40 -7.47 -16.04 11.39
C ASN A 40 -6.69 -16.82 10.34
N VAL A 41 -5.72 -17.59 10.78
CA VAL A 41 -4.86 -18.37 9.91
C VAL A 41 -4.83 -19.81 10.41
N PHE A 42 -5.14 -20.72 9.51
CA PHE A 42 -5.00 -22.15 9.72
C PHE A 42 -3.86 -22.66 8.85
N THR A 43 -2.89 -23.34 9.46
CA THR A 43 -1.76 -23.95 8.77
C THR A 43 -1.74 -25.45 9.02
N TYR A 44 -1.38 -26.19 7.97
CA TYR A 44 -1.19 -27.63 8.00
C TYR A 44 0.12 -27.98 7.34
N THR A 45 1.03 -28.58 8.09
CA THR A 45 2.34 -29.00 7.60
C THR A 45 2.51 -30.50 7.77
N LYS A 46 2.96 -31.20 6.74
CA LYS A 46 3.20 -32.63 6.78
C LYS A 46 4.38 -33.05 5.92
N ASP A 47 5.21 -33.89 6.52
CA ASP A 47 6.28 -34.61 5.84
C ASP A 47 5.86 -36.07 5.59
N PHE A 48 6.08 -36.56 4.37
CA PHE A 48 5.82 -37.95 4.00
C PHE A 48 6.87 -38.45 3.00
N GLY A 49 7.85 -39.16 3.52
CA GLY A 49 9.00 -39.60 2.75
C GLY A 49 9.85 -38.42 2.25
N LYS A 50 9.97 -38.29 0.91
CA LYS A 50 10.69 -37.16 0.28
C LYS A 50 9.80 -35.94 0.00
N ASN A 51 8.55 -36.00 0.41
CA ASN A 51 7.58 -34.93 0.14
C ASN A 51 7.39 -34.10 1.39
N HIS A 52 7.38 -32.79 1.22
CA HIS A 52 7.00 -31.81 2.23
C HIS A 52 5.83 -30.96 1.70
N LEU A 53 4.75 -30.92 2.43
CA LEU A 53 3.55 -30.15 2.14
C LEU A 53 3.28 -29.16 3.26
N ASP A 54 3.14 -27.89 2.90
CA ASP A 54 2.68 -26.83 3.78
C ASP A 54 1.46 -26.17 3.12
N ALA A 55 0.33 -26.15 3.80
CA ALA A 55 -0.91 -25.57 3.34
C ALA A 55 -1.42 -24.53 4.37
N MET A 56 -1.91 -23.42 3.87
CA MET A 56 -2.43 -22.31 4.68
C MET A 56 -3.77 -21.85 4.13
N LEU A 57 -4.73 -21.66 5.04
CA LEU A 57 -5.97 -20.94 4.78
C LEU A 57 -6.06 -19.76 5.73
N GLY A 58 -6.46 -18.61 5.22
CA GLY A 58 -6.56 -17.40 6.01
C GLY A 58 -7.82 -16.59 5.70
N TYR A 59 -8.30 -15.94 6.74
CA TYR A 59 -9.35 -14.95 6.68
C TYR A 59 -8.88 -13.70 7.42
N THR A 60 -8.94 -12.56 6.74
CA THR A 60 -8.59 -11.26 7.32
C THR A 60 -9.77 -10.31 7.20
N ARG A 61 -9.97 -9.49 8.21
CA ARG A 61 -10.94 -8.40 8.17
C ARG A 61 -10.40 -7.23 8.96
N ASP A 62 -10.45 -6.04 8.36
CA ASP A 62 -10.17 -4.80 9.05
C ASP A 62 -11.28 -3.78 8.80
N ALA A 63 -11.47 -2.89 9.75
CA ALA A 63 -12.37 -1.76 9.62
C ALA A 63 -11.75 -0.54 10.28
N THR A 64 -11.93 0.60 9.63
CA THR A 64 -11.47 1.89 10.11
C THR A 64 -12.63 2.88 10.13
N HIS A 65 -12.74 3.59 11.23
CA HIS A 65 -13.69 4.68 11.46
C HIS A 65 -12.88 5.91 11.85
N GLN A 66 -12.97 6.97 11.05
CA GLN A 66 -12.22 8.20 11.25
C GLN A 66 -13.17 9.39 11.37
N ASN A 67 -13.17 10.02 12.52
CA ASN A 67 -13.84 11.28 12.80
C ASN A 67 -12.82 12.42 12.79
N GLN A 68 -13.09 13.47 12.01
CA GLN A 68 -12.27 14.67 11.97
C GLN A 68 -13.15 15.87 12.26
N LEU A 69 -12.75 16.68 13.23
CA LEU A 69 -13.34 17.98 13.53
C LEU A 69 -12.30 19.06 13.23
N LYS A 70 -12.59 19.90 12.26
CA LYS A 70 -11.77 21.08 11.92
C LYS A 70 -12.54 22.34 12.30
N THR A 71 -11.88 23.22 13.04
CA THR A 71 -12.37 24.56 13.33
C THR A 71 -11.38 25.56 12.77
N ALA A 72 -11.81 26.40 11.84
CA ALA A 72 -11.06 27.57 11.37
C ALA A 72 -11.69 28.80 11.95
N TYR A 73 -10.88 29.73 12.42
CA TYR A 73 -11.36 30.98 13.06
C TYR A 73 -10.50 32.16 12.61
N SER A 74 -11.13 33.32 12.43
CA SER A 74 -10.46 34.52 11.97
C SER A 74 -11.05 35.77 12.61
N GLY A 75 -10.31 36.88 12.51
CA GLY A 75 -10.77 38.18 12.99
C GLY A 75 -10.76 38.30 14.51
N PHE A 76 -9.81 37.71 15.22
CA PHE A 76 -9.68 37.94 16.66
C PHE A 76 -8.49 38.83 16.98
N LYS A 77 -8.65 39.63 18.03
CA LYS A 77 -7.65 40.56 18.53
C LYS A 77 -6.87 39.90 19.68
N LEU A 78 -5.69 40.43 19.98
CA LEU A 78 -4.84 39.99 21.09
C LEU A 78 -4.24 38.56 20.91
N PRO A 79 -3.73 38.20 19.72
CA PRO A 79 -3.18 36.85 19.47
C PRO A 79 -1.98 36.53 20.35
N THR A 80 -1.18 37.53 20.71
CA THR A 80 0.02 37.40 21.54
C THR A 80 -0.26 37.05 22.99
N VAL A 81 -1.47 37.36 23.48
CA VAL A 81 -1.86 37.12 24.88
C VAL A 81 -2.64 35.80 25.03
N LEU A 82 -3.56 35.55 24.11
CA LEU A 82 -4.52 34.46 24.24
C LEU A 82 -4.14 33.22 23.43
N GLY A 83 -3.32 33.40 22.39
CA GLY A 83 -2.98 32.33 21.49
C GLY A 83 -4.21 31.59 20.98
N SER A 84 -4.18 30.28 21.00
CA SER A 84 -5.30 29.44 20.56
C SER A 84 -6.55 29.52 21.40
N TYR A 85 -6.46 30.01 22.63
CA TYR A 85 -7.66 30.25 23.49
C TYR A 85 -8.46 31.46 23.03
N GLY A 86 -7.90 32.31 22.17
CA GLY A 86 -8.58 33.44 21.55
C GLY A 86 -9.65 33.07 20.53
N GLN A 87 -9.77 31.80 20.15
CA GLN A 87 -10.77 31.35 19.15
C GLN A 87 -12.23 31.76 19.50
N ASN A 88 -12.53 31.83 20.77
CA ASN A 88 -13.88 32.26 21.25
C ASN A 88 -14.18 33.73 20.97
N LEU A 89 -13.17 34.55 20.71
CA LEU A 89 -13.23 35.96 20.37
C LEU A 89 -13.20 36.22 18.87
N ALA A 90 -13.11 35.18 18.06
CA ALA A 90 -13.07 35.28 16.60
C ALA A 90 -14.41 35.80 16.07
N THR A 91 -14.34 36.72 15.11
CA THR A 91 -15.53 37.24 14.42
C THR A 91 -16.13 36.23 13.46
N THR A 92 -15.28 35.33 12.92
CA THR A 92 -15.72 34.25 12.03
C THR A 92 -15.22 32.93 12.56
N GLN A 93 -16.13 31.96 12.66
CA GLN A 93 -15.84 30.60 13.03
C GLN A 93 -16.46 29.65 12.00
N GLN A 94 -15.64 28.73 11.45
CA GLN A 94 -16.09 27.69 10.55
C GLN A 94 -15.81 26.34 11.19
N ILE A 95 -16.83 25.53 11.35
CA ILE A 95 -16.75 24.20 11.92
C ILE A 95 -17.03 23.20 10.79
N ASN A 96 -16.10 22.31 10.54
CA ASN A 96 -16.25 21.25 9.57
C ASN A 96 -16.03 19.89 10.26
N LYS A 97 -17.02 19.02 10.16
CA LYS A 97 -16.96 17.66 10.69
C LYS A 97 -17.01 16.66 9.55
N THR A 98 -16.01 15.78 9.48
CA THR A 98 -15.92 14.74 8.46
C THR A 98 -15.90 13.37 9.12
N LEU A 99 -16.66 12.45 8.56
CA LEU A 99 -16.67 11.03 8.92
C LEU A 99 -16.22 10.22 7.70
N LYS A 100 -15.22 9.36 7.87
CA LYS A 100 -14.80 8.38 6.86
C LYS A 100 -14.81 7.00 7.48
N GLU A 101 -15.40 6.05 6.77
CA GLU A 101 -15.46 4.65 7.17
C GLU A 101 -15.13 3.76 6.00
N TRP A 102 -14.30 2.75 6.24
CA TRP A 102 -14.01 1.73 5.25
C TRP A 102 -13.69 0.40 5.90
N GLN A 103 -13.88 -0.67 5.14
CA GLN A 103 -13.63 -2.03 5.57
C GLN A 103 -12.97 -2.81 4.44
N ASN A 104 -12.06 -3.70 4.82
CA ASN A 104 -11.48 -4.71 3.95
C ASN A 104 -11.79 -6.11 4.48
N VAL A 105 -11.97 -7.04 3.56
CA VAL A 105 -12.11 -8.46 3.85
C VAL A 105 -11.25 -9.24 2.88
N GLY A 106 -10.43 -10.16 3.37
CA GLY A 106 -9.56 -10.99 2.55
C GLY A 106 -9.70 -12.48 2.88
N TYR A 107 -9.80 -13.30 1.84
CA TYR A 107 -9.67 -14.76 1.91
C TYR A 107 -8.39 -15.15 1.22
N MET A 108 -7.57 -15.96 1.87
CA MET A 108 -6.31 -16.41 1.30
C MET A 108 -6.12 -17.91 1.44
N ALA A 109 -5.50 -18.50 0.42
CA ALA A 109 -5.05 -19.88 0.42
C ALA A 109 -3.64 -19.95 -0.15
N ARG A 110 -2.79 -20.77 0.43
CA ARG A 110 -1.45 -21.05 -0.07
C ARG A 110 -1.14 -22.52 0.10
N VAL A 111 -0.49 -23.09 -0.91
CA VAL A 111 0.07 -24.45 -0.85
C VAL A 111 1.51 -24.37 -1.32
N ASN A 112 2.42 -24.82 -0.47
CA ASN A 112 3.81 -25.03 -0.78
C ASN A 112 4.07 -26.53 -0.83
N TYR A 113 4.64 -26.99 -1.92
CA TYR A 113 5.04 -28.38 -2.07
C TYR A 113 6.51 -28.46 -2.42
N ASN A 114 7.23 -29.34 -1.74
CA ASN A 114 8.63 -29.61 -1.97
C ASN A 114 8.83 -31.12 -2.11
N TYR A 115 9.47 -31.54 -3.18
CA TYR A 115 9.87 -32.92 -3.38
C TYR A 115 11.39 -33.06 -3.34
N ALA A 116 11.87 -33.87 -2.40
CA ALA A 116 13.28 -34.25 -2.24
C ALA A 116 14.24 -33.04 -2.08
N ASN A 117 13.76 -31.87 -1.69
CA ASN A 117 14.48 -30.59 -1.68
C ASN A 117 15.05 -30.17 -3.05
N LYS A 118 14.56 -30.79 -4.13
CA LYS A 118 14.94 -30.52 -5.51
C LYS A 118 13.91 -29.67 -6.23
N TYR A 119 12.63 -30.04 -6.11
CA TYR A 119 11.53 -29.42 -6.84
C TYR A 119 10.59 -28.71 -5.86
N TYR A 120 10.33 -27.48 -6.12
CA TYR A 120 9.46 -26.62 -5.29
C TYR A 120 8.32 -26.08 -6.14
N LEU A 121 7.12 -26.15 -5.63
CA LEU A 121 5.93 -25.56 -6.23
C LEU A 121 5.15 -24.80 -5.16
N THR A 122 4.83 -23.55 -5.45
CA THR A 122 3.93 -22.75 -4.60
C THR A 122 2.76 -22.28 -5.44
N ALA A 123 1.56 -22.47 -4.92
CA ALA A 123 0.35 -21.84 -5.44
C ALA A 123 -0.28 -21.00 -4.33
N ASN A 124 -0.63 -19.77 -4.64
CA ASN A 124 -1.33 -18.89 -3.74
C ASN A 124 -2.54 -18.27 -4.44
N PHE A 125 -3.57 -18.04 -3.67
CA PHE A 125 -4.78 -17.38 -4.11
C PHE A 125 -5.25 -16.42 -3.01
N ARG A 126 -5.56 -15.19 -3.41
CA ARG A 126 -6.16 -14.22 -2.52
C ARG A 126 -7.38 -13.59 -3.19
N ARG A 127 -8.46 -13.49 -2.43
CA ARG A 127 -9.67 -12.76 -2.82
C ARG A 127 -9.91 -11.66 -1.82
N ASP A 128 -9.83 -10.43 -2.28
CA ASP A 128 -10.00 -9.25 -1.44
C ASP A 128 -11.24 -8.48 -1.81
N GLY A 129 -11.91 -7.97 -0.79
CA GLY A 129 -13.06 -7.09 -0.91
C GLY A 129 -12.81 -5.77 -0.20
N PHE A 130 -13.13 -4.66 -0.84
CA PHE A 130 -13.02 -3.31 -0.30
C PHE A 130 -14.38 -2.59 -0.35
N SER A 131 -14.79 -2.02 0.78
CA SER A 131 -16.09 -1.34 0.89
C SER A 131 -16.18 -0.05 0.06
N GLY A 132 -15.05 0.60 -0.24
CA GLY A 132 -14.98 1.87 -0.99
C GLY A 132 -15.35 1.76 -2.46
N PHE A 133 -15.35 0.55 -3.05
CA PHE A 133 -15.82 0.32 -4.41
C PHE A 133 -17.33 0.13 -4.48
N ALA A 134 -17.92 0.41 -5.64
CA ALA A 134 -19.34 0.25 -5.90
C ALA A 134 -19.78 -1.23 -5.91
N LYS A 135 -21.08 -1.47 -5.89
CA LYS A 135 -21.66 -2.80 -5.96
C LYS A 135 -21.26 -3.46 -7.30
N GLY A 136 -20.62 -4.63 -7.21
CA GLY A 136 -20.10 -5.36 -8.39
C GLY A 136 -18.58 -5.28 -8.55
N SER A 137 -17.93 -4.18 -8.12
CA SER A 137 -16.49 -3.96 -8.23
C SER A 137 -15.72 -4.14 -6.92
N LYS A 138 -16.41 -4.48 -5.82
CA LYS A 138 -15.80 -4.59 -4.48
C LYS A 138 -14.77 -5.70 -4.37
N TRP A 139 -14.94 -6.77 -5.12
CA TRP A 139 -14.14 -7.98 -4.99
C TRP A 139 -13.20 -8.19 -6.15
N ALA A 140 -11.95 -8.56 -5.84
CA ALA A 140 -10.97 -8.96 -6.84
C ALA A 140 -10.24 -10.24 -6.42
N ASN A 141 -9.68 -10.95 -7.40
CA ASN A 141 -8.98 -12.21 -7.21
C ASN A 141 -7.52 -12.06 -7.66
N PHE A 142 -6.61 -12.53 -6.84
CA PHE A 142 -5.17 -12.39 -7.02
C PHE A 142 -4.48 -13.76 -6.92
N PRO A 143 -4.49 -14.56 -8.00
CA PRO A 143 -3.74 -15.79 -8.06
C PRO A 143 -2.25 -15.54 -8.25
N GLY A 144 -1.45 -16.47 -7.75
CA GLY A 144 0.00 -16.51 -7.98
C GLY A 144 0.50 -17.94 -7.98
N VAL A 145 1.53 -18.20 -8.78
CA VAL A 145 2.21 -19.49 -8.85
C VAL A 145 3.70 -19.25 -8.96
N SER A 146 4.49 -20.10 -8.30
CA SER A 146 5.93 -20.14 -8.47
C SER A 146 6.44 -21.58 -8.47
N ALA A 147 7.49 -21.82 -9.24
CA ALA A 147 8.20 -23.07 -9.26
C ALA A 147 9.70 -22.81 -9.14
N ALA A 148 10.40 -23.74 -8.49
CA ALA A 148 11.85 -23.70 -8.45
C ALA A 148 12.43 -25.11 -8.51
N TRP A 149 13.63 -25.21 -9.11
CA TRP A 149 14.36 -26.44 -9.29
C TRP A 149 15.80 -26.27 -8.88
N THR A 150 16.24 -27.05 -7.88
CA THR A 150 17.64 -27.09 -7.44
C THR A 150 18.42 -28.04 -8.30
N LEU A 151 18.94 -27.54 -9.41
CA LEU A 151 19.70 -28.31 -10.40
C LEU A 151 20.96 -28.98 -9.81
N SER A 152 21.64 -28.27 -8.88
CA SER A 152 22.87 -28.81 -8.26
C SER A 152 22.65 -30.09 -7.46
N GLN A 153 21.40 -30.44 -7.10
CA GLN A 153 21.09 -31.69 -6.42
C GLN A 153 20.75 -32.86 -7.35
N GLU A 154 20.76 -32.63 -8.66
CA GLU A 154 20.52 -33.69 -9.63
C GLU A 154 21.80 -34.50 -9.90
N ASP A 155 21.64 -35.82 -10.06
CA ASP A 155 22.77 -36.74 -10.29
C ASP A 155 23.55 -36.38 -11.55
N PHE A 156 22.85 -35.91 -12.61
CA PHE A 156 23.48 -35.51 -13.85
C PHE A 156 24.31 -34.22 -13.74
N MET A 157 24.05 -33.39 -12.70
CA MET A 157 24.79 -32.14 -12.46
C MET A 157 26.04 -32.35 -11.57
N GLN A 158 26.15 -33.50 -10.91
CA GLN A 158 27.30 -33.81 -10.08
C GLN A 158 28.56 -33.89 -10.93
N ASN A 159 29.57 -33.08 -10.58
CA ASN A 159 30.86 -32.99 -11.27
C ASN A 159 30.85 -32.45 -12.72
N VAL A 160 29.72 -31.93 -13.23
CA VAL A 160 29.65 -31.32 -14.57
C VAL A 160 30.37 -29.98 -14.62
N ILE A 161 30.21 -29.16 -13.59
CA ILE A 161 30.84 -27.84 -13.49
C ILE A 161 31.77 -27.84 -12.27
N PRO A 162 33.12 -27.79 -12.48
CA PRO A 162 34.05 -27.76 -11.37
C PRO A 162 33.80 -26.58 -10.43
N GLY A 163 33.73 -26.84 -9.13
CA GLY A 163 33.53 -25.83 -8.11
C GLY A 163 32.10 -25.31 -7.96
N LEU A 164 31.14 -25.80 -8.74
CA LEU A 164 29.72 -25.47 -8.54
C LEU A 164 29.22 -26.14 -7.27
N SER A 165 28.80 -25.34 -6.28
CA SER A 165 28.24 -25.82 -5.02
C SER A 165 26.71 -25.69 -4.95
N PHE A 166 26.15 -24.75 -5.68
CA PHE A 166 24.71 -24.50 -5.71
C PHE A 166 24.24 -23.92 -7.04
N LEU A 167 23.15 -24.47 -7.58
CA LEU A 167 22.48 -23.93 -8.75
C LEU A 167 20.99 -24.19 -8.65
N LYS A 168 20.19 -23.08 -8.69
CA LYS A 168 18.74 -23.16 -8.58
C LYS A 168 18.08 -22.24 -9.60
N LEU A 169 17.19 -22.78 -10.38
CA LEU A 169 16.28 -22.03 -11.24
C LEU A 169 14.98 -21.74 -10.49
N ARG A 170 14.41 -20.57 -10.70
CA ARG A 170 13.12 -20.20 -10.15
C ARG A 170 12.34 -19.36 -11.14
N GLY A 171 11.03 -19.55 -11.13
CA GLY A 171 10.10 -18.77 -11.94
C GLY A 171 8.82 -18.50 -11.16
N SER A 172 8.26 -17.31 -11.33
CA SER A 172 7.00 -16.97 -10.71
C SER A 172 6.14 -16.08 -11.61
N TYR A 173 4.86 -16.22 -11.45
CA TYR A 173 3.86 -15.34 -12.06
C TYR A 173 2.71 -15.10 -11.09
N GLY A 174 2.30 -13.86 -10.95
CA GLY A 174 1.22 -13.52 -10.03
C GLY A 174 0.56 -12.19 -10.34
N LEU A 175 -0.63 -12.04 -9.76
CA LEU A 175 -1.42 -10.83 -9.80
C LEU A 175 -1.47 -10.23 -8.41
N THR A 176 -1.36 -8.89 -8.33
CA THR A 176 -1.60 -8.11 -7.12
C THR A 176 -2.56 -6.97 -7.42
N GLY A 177 -3.36 -6.59 -6.43
CA GLY A 177 -4.33 -5.51 -6.54
C GLY A 177 -3.92 -4.28 -5.73
N ASN A 178 -4.35 -3.13 -6.19
CA ASN A 178 -4.25 -1.88 -5.46
C ASN A 178 -5.63 -1.20 -5.42
N GLN A 179 -6.04 -0.79 -4.22
CA GLN A 179 -7.31 -0.13 -3.91
C GLN A 179 -7.13 1.33 -3.49
N SER A 180 -6.12 2.04 -3.98
CA SER A 180 -5.75 3.40 -3.57
C SER A 180 -6.81 4.43 -3.96
N ILE A 181 -8.03 4.30 -3.43
CA ILE A 181 -9.08 5.30 -3.47
C ILE A 181 -9.50 5.67 -2.05
N GLU A 182 -9.99 6.89 -1.90
CA GLU A 182 -10.58 7.32 -0.64
C GLU A 182 -11.94 6.65 -0.40
N ALA A 183 -12.35 6.57 0.86
CA ALA A 183 -13.73 6.18 1.19
C ALA A 183 -14.72 7.08 0.44
N TYR A 184 -15.77 6.48 -0.10
CA TYR A 184 -16.83 7.17 -0.86
C TYR A 184 -16.41 7.78 -2.20
N ALA A 185 -15.22 7.51 -2.72
CA ALA A 185 -14.74 8.07 -3.99
C ALA A 185 -15.58 7.65 -5.22
N THR A 186 -16.39 6.60 -5.10
CA THR A 186 -17.32 6.13 -6.12
C THR A 186 -18.65 6.88 -6.14
N LEU A 187 -18.93 7.68 -5.10
CA LEU A 187 -20.19 8.39 -4.91
C LEU A 187 -20.06 9.85 -5.38
N ALA A 188 -21.18 10.39 -5.87
CA ALA A 188 -21.30 11.82 -6.03
C ALA A 188 -21.33 12.49 -4.65
N THR A 189 -20.58 13.58 -4.50
CA THR A 189 -20.63 14.40 -3.30
C THR A 189 -21.42 15.67 -3.58
N VAL A 190 -22.05 16.21 -2.53
CA VAL A 190 -22.73 17.50 -2.58
C VAL A 190 -21.98 18.50 -1.71
N ALA A 191 -21.98 19.74 -2.12
CA ALA A 191 -21.50 20.87 -1.34
C ALA A 191 -22.60 21.89 -1.17
N SER A 192 -22.44 22.78 -0.21
CA SER A 192 -23.35 23.89 0.03
C SER A 192 -22.59 25.21 -0.01
N GLY A 193 -23.28 26.26 -0.42
CA GLY A 193 -22.76 27.61 -0.44
C GLY A 193 -23.88 28.61 -0.20
N TYR A 194 -23.50 29.86 0.04
CA TYR A 194 -24.45 30.98 0.15
C TYR A 194 -24.47 31.76 -1.15
N THR A 195 -25.64 32.25 -1.54
CA THR A 195 -25.76 33.06 -2.76
C THR A 195 -25.01 34.39 -2.56
N TRP A 196 -24.43 34.92 -3.63
CA TRP A 196 -23.65 36.16 -3.58
C TRP A 196 -24.50 37.40 -3.33
N TYR A 197 -25.80 37.36 -3.65
CA TYR A 197 -26.77 38.47 -3.45
C TYR A 197 -27.50 38.38 -2.13
N ASP A 198 -27.51 37.22 -1.47
CA ASP A 198 -28.14 36.98 -0.19
C ASP A 198 -27.37 35.95 0.63
N ALA A 199 -26.58 36.42 1.59
CA ALA A 199 -25.76 35.55 2.45
C ALA A 199 -26.56 34.64 3.38
N SER A 200 -27.90 34.83 3.47
CA SER A 200 -28.80 33.96 4.23
C SER A 200 -29.38 32.81 3.40
N SER A 201 -29.29 32.89 2.07
CA SER A 201 -29.84 31.89 1.16
C SER A 201 -28.81 30.81 0.86
N LEU A 202 -29.02 29.64 1.46
CA LEU A 202 -28.22 28.44 1.27
C LEU A 202 -28.62 27.75 -0.05
N TYR A 203 -27.64 27.37 -0.87
CA TYR A 203 -27.86 26.47 -1.99
C TYR A 203 -27.00 25.20 -1.84
N ILE A 204 -27.48 24.09 -2.41
CA ILE A 204 -26.80 22.80 -2.44
C ILE A 204 -26.55 22.44 -3.90
N TYR A 205 -25.34 22.00 -4.20
CA TYR A 205 -24.96 21.59 -5.54
C TYR A 205 -24.11 20.33 -5.52
N GLN A 206 -24.10 19.61 -6.63
CA GLN A 206 -23.23 18.45 -6.82
C GLN A 206 -21.78 18.93 -6.99
N ASN A 207 -20.89 18.46 -6.14
CA ASN A 207 -19.48 18.87 -6.11
C ASN A 207 -18.56 17.88 -6.83
N SER A 208 -18.94 16.62 -6.94
CA SER A 208 -18.18 15.61 -7.67
C SER A 208 -19.08 14.66 -8.46
N LEU A 209 -18.56 14.10 -9.52
CA LEU A 209 -19.24 13.04 -10.27
C LEU A 209 -19.09 11.70 -9.56
N ALA A 210 -20.18 10.93 -9.57
CA ALA A 210 -20.11 9.51 -9.22
C ALA A 210 -19.38 8.75 -10.31
N ASN A 211 -18.61 7.74 -9.93
CA ASN A 211 -18.11 6.74 -10.85
C ASN A 211 -18.21 5.35 -10.20
N GLU A 212 -19.30 4.65 -10.52
CA GLU A 212 -19.57 3.31 -10.02
C GLU A 212 -18.75 2.22 -10.73
N GLU A 213 -18.08 2.56 -11.83
CA GLU A 213 -17.23 1.64 -12.59
C GLU A 213 -15.83 1.51 -12.00
N LEU A 214 -15.49 2.33 -10.99
CA LEU A 214 -14.19 2.24 -10.33
C LEU A 214 -13.95 0.85 -9.75
N THR A 215 -12.81 0.29 -10.11
CA THR A 215 -12.37 -1.03 -9.70
C THR A 215 -10.89 -1.06 -9.31
N TRP A 216 -10.41 -2.21 -8.92
CA TRP A 216 -9.03 -2.45 -8.52
C TRP A 216 -8.04 -2.16 -9.66
N ALA A 217 -6.99 -1.41 -9.38
CA ALA A 217 -5.81 -1.42 -10.23
C ALA A 217 -5.09 -2.76 -10.06
N THR A 218 -4.73 -3.40 -11.19
CA THR A 218 -4.16 -4.75 -11.17
C THR A 218 -2.75 -4.75 -11.74
N THR A 219 -1.81 -5.32 -10.99
CA THR A 219 -0.43 -5.51 -11.42
C THR A 219 -0.17 -6.99 -11.69
N LYS A 220 0.28 -7.31 -12.90
CA LYS A 220 0.74 -8.65 -13.33
C LYS A 220 2.25 -8.65 -13.33
N THR A 221 2.85 -9.56 -12.57
CA THR A 221 4.31 -9.66 -12.47
C THR A 221 4.76 -11.06 -12.82
N GLY A 222 5.69 -11.17 -13.74
CA GLY A 222 6.44 -12.40 -14.04
C GLY A 222 7.90 -12.18 -13.69
N ASN A 223 8.51 -13.16 -13.03
CA ASN A 223 9.92 -13.17 -12.68
C ASN A 223 10.53 -14.53 -13.04
N PHE A 224 11.75 -14.51 -13.60
CA PHE A 224 12.60 -15.67 -13.78
C PHE A 224 13.95 -15.38 -13.14
N GLY A 225 14.43 -16.29 -12.27
CA GLY A 225 15.65 -16.11 -11.51
C GLY A 225 16.56 -17.35 -11.57
N LEU A 226 17.85 -17.09 -11.49
CA LEU A 226 18.92 -18.07 -11.36
C LEU A 226 19.72 -17.73 -10.11
N ASP A 227 19.78 -18.66 -9.16
CA ASP A 227 20.65 -18.54 -7.99
C ASP A 227 21.83 -19.49 -8.19
N PHE A 228 23.05 -19.02 -7.91
CA PHE A 228 24.27 -19.80 -8.08
C PHE A 228 25.23 -19.64 -6.90
N GLY A 229 26.04 -20.68 -6.70
CA GLY A 229 27.12 -20.69 -5.71
C GLY A 229 28.29 -21.52 -6.20
N PHE A 230 29.50 -21.00 -6.01
CA PHE A 230 30.75 -21.64 -6.37
C PHE A 230 31.70 -21.70 -5.18
N LEU A 231 32.66 -22.67 -5.24
CA LEU A 231 33.73 -22.82 -4.26
C LEU A 231 33.20 -22.88 -2.81
N ASP A 232 32.24 -23.78 -2.56
CA ASP A 232 31.57 -23.98 -1.27
C ASP A 232 30.97 -22.71 -0.72
N GLY A 233 30.36 -21.90 -1.62
CA GLY A 233 29.67 -20.65 -1.25
C GLY A 233 30.57 -19.43 -1.11
N ARG A 234 31.88 -19.55 -1.48
CA ARG A 234 32.77 -18.39 -1.49
C ARG A 234 32.35 -17.32 -2.50
N ILE A 235 31.72 -17.74 -3.60
CA ILE A 235 31.12 -16.88 -4.60
C ILE A 235 29.66 -17.30 -4.68
N SER A 236 28.74 -16.41 -4.41
CA SER A 236 27.30 -16.65 -4.53
C SER A 236 26.61 -15.45 -5.13
N GLY A 237 25.51 -15.68 -5.81
CA GLY A 237 24.77 -14.60 -6.42
C GLY A 237 23.42 -15.04 -6.98
N SER A 238 22.70 -14.06 -7.49
CA SER A 238 21.47 -14.28 -8.25
C SER A 238 21.38 -13.37 -9.45
N ILE A 239 20.71 -13.85 -10.47
CA ILE A 239 20.32 -13.09 -11.66
C ILE A 239 18.81 -13.20 -11.77
N ASP A 240 18.12 -12.07 -11.77
CA ASP A 240 16.67 -11.97 -11.90
C ASP A 240 16.29 -11.16 -13.14
N VAL A 241 15.34 -11.68 -13.89
CA VAL A 241 14.71 -10.98 -15.01
C VAL A 241 13.23 -10.87 -14.70
N TYR A 242 12.72 -9.65 -14.64
CA TYR A 242 11.34 -9.42 -14.32
C TYR A 242 10.62 -8.52 -15.34
N LYS A 243 9.31 -8.71 -15.40
CA LYS A 243 8.38 -7.84 -16.11
C LYS A 243 7.13 -7.69 -15.26
N SER A 244 6.80 -6.43 -14.95
CA SER A 244 5.61 -6.03 -14.21
C SER A 244 4.79 -5.07 -15.05
N LYS A 245 3.48 -5.30 -15.10
CA LYS A 245 2.54 -4.47 -15.84
C LYS A 245 1.34 -4.14 -14.96
N THR A 246 1.13 -2.85 -14.68
CA THR A 246 -0.02 -2.34 -13.94
C THR A 246 -1.03 -1.77 -14.92
N ASN A 247 -2.25 -2.25 -14.86
CA ASN A 247 -3.38 -1.75 -15.64
C ASN A 247 -4.42 -1.12 -14.71
N ASP A 248 -5.32 -0.35 -15.30
CA ASP A 248 -6.49 0.22 -14.62
C ASP A 248 -6.11 1.08 -13.41
N MET A 249 -5.05 1.90 -13.56
CA MET A 249 -4.60 2.79 -12.47
C MET A 249 -5.71 3.78 -12.12
N LEU A 250 -5.85 4.03 -10.82
CA LEU A 250 -6.83 4.96 -10.28
C LEU A 250 -6.29 6.39 -10.38
N LEU A 251 -6.72 7.13 -11.40
CA LEU A 251 -6.21 8.46 -11.73
C LEU A 251 -7.35 9.50 -11.76
N ASN A 252 -7.03 10.75 -11.39
CA ASN A 252 -7.88 11.88 -11.63
C ASN A 252 -7.69 12.32 -13.09
N ARG A 253 -8.78 12.44 -13.82
CA ARG A 253 -8.83 12.97 -15.18
C ARG A 253 -9.51 14.32 -15.19
N SER A 254 -8.83 15.34 -15.72
CA SER A 254 -9.43 16.66 -15.92
C SER A 254 -10.58 16.59 -16.92
N LEU A 255 -11.64 17.31 -16.62
CA LEU A 255 -12.84 17.39 -17.43
C LEU A 255 -12.98 18.78 -18.07
N PRO A 256 -13.62 18.88 -19.26
CA PRO A 256 -13.96 20.18 -19.84
C PRO A 256 -14.87 20.98 -18.92
N TYR A 257 -14.64 22.28 -18.80
CA TYR A 257 -15.43 23.18 -17.93
C TYR A 257 -16.94 23.15 -18.20
N MET A 258 -17.35 22.85 -19.43
CA MET A 258 -18.75 22.72 -19.80
C MET A 258 -19.50 21.59 -19.07
N THR A 259 -18.77 20.64 -18.45
CA THR A 259 -19.36 19.57 -17.63
C THR A 259 -19.79 20.06 -16.26
N GLY A 260 -19.31 21.23 -15.83
CA GLY A 260 -19.52 21.77 -14.47
C GLY A 260 -18.57 21.18 -13.43
N PHE A 261 -17.65 20.28 -13.82
CA PHE A 261 -16.70 19.61 -12.92
C PHE A 261 -15.27 19.81 -13.42
N SER A 262 -14.32 19.94 -12.51
CA SER A 262 -12.90 20.09 -12.84
C SER A 262 -12.24 18.77 -13.15
N GLU A 263 -12.60 17.71 -12.43
CA GLU A 263 -12.01 16.38 -12.56
C GLU A 263 -12.97 15.28 -12.10
N ALA A 264 -12.69 14.05 -12.53
CA ALA A 264 -13.30 12.85 -11.99
C ALA A 264 -12.29 11.70 -11.95
N LYS A 265 -12.52 10.73 -11.05
CA LYS A 265 -11.68 9.53 -10.93
C LYS A 265 -12.10 8.47 -11.94
N PHE A 266 -11.10 7.88 -12.61
CA PHE A 266 -11.27 6.79 -13.56
C PHE A 266 -10.18 5.74 -13.36
N ASN A 267 -10.51 4.50 -13.73
CA ASN A 267 -9.50 3.50 -14.01
C ASN A 267 -8.94 3.79 -15.40
N ALA A 268 -7.71 4.28 -15.47
CA ALA A 268 -7.08 4.67 -16.72
C ALA A 268 -5.56 4.50 -16.63
N GLY A 269 -4.96 4.33 -17.82
CA GLY A 269 -3.53 4.24 -17.95
C GLY A 269 -2.96 2.85 -17.65
N GLU A 270 -1.72 2.71 -18.06
CA GLU A 270 -0.95 1.49 -17.99
C GLU A 270 0.52 1.86 -17.71
N VAL A 271 1.15 1.16 -16.80
CA VAL A 271 2.58 1.29 -16.55
C VAL A 271 3.23 -0.08 -16.65
N MET A 272 4.34 -0.13 -17.40
CA MET A 272 5.15 -1.34 -17.51
C MET A 272 6.54 -1.06 -16.96
N ASN A 273 7.00 -1.95 -16.08
CA ASN A 273 8.36 -1.98 -15.56
C ASN A 273 8.99 -3.33 -15.90
N ARG A 274 10.22 -3.31 -16.37
CA ARG A 274 11.01 -4.51 -16.67
C ARG A 274 12.47 -4.25 -16.39
N GLY A 275 13.17 -5.27 -15.93
CA GLY A 275 14.56 -5.11 -15.58
C GLY A 275 15.29 -6.43 -15.45
N VAL A 276 16.60 -6.31 -15.31
CA VAL A 276 17.51 -7.37 -14.93
C VAL A 276 18.22 -6.92 -13.66
N GLU A 277 18.23 -7.77 -12.67
CA GLU A 277 18.90 -7.55 -11.39
C GLU A 277 20.01 -8.59 -11.23
N LEU A 278 21.17 -8.15 -10.77
CA LEU A 278 22.32 -8.98 -10.47
C LEU A 278 22.72 -8.72 -9.03
N ALA A 279 22.81 -9.78 -8.24
CA ALA A 279 23.42 -9.74 -6.92
C ALA A 279 24.62 -10.67 -6.91
N LEU A 280 25.76 -10.23 -6.40
CA LEU A 280 26.98 -11.00 -6.27
C LEU A 280 27.56 -10.80 -4.87
N ASN A 281 27.84 -11.89 -4.19
CA ASN A 281 28.50 -11.90 -2.89
C ASN A 281 29.77 -12.77 -2.98
N THR A 282 30.87 -12.27 -2.45
CA THR A 282 32.13 -12.98 -2.43
C THR A 282 32.76 -12.98 -1.04
N ILE A 283 33.28 -14.12 -0.61
CA ILE A 283 34.08 -14.25 0.60
C ILE A 283 35.54 -14.29 0.14
N ASN A 284 36.22 -13.16 0.23
CA ASN A 284 37.58 -12.98 -0.33
C ASN A 284 38.64 -13.62 0.55
N ILE A 285 38.56 -13.41 1.85
CA ILE A 285 39.52 -13.96 2.81
C ILE A 285 38.76 -14.52 4.03
N ILE A 286 39.10 -15.73 4.40
CA ILE A 286 38.76 -16.32 5.70
C ILE A 286 40.09 -16.77 6.33
N ARG A 287 40.38 -16.26 7.51
CA ARG A 287 41.48 -16.73 8.38
C ARG A 287 40.88 -17.23 9.69
N ASP A 288 40.93 -18.53 9.89
CA ASP A 288 40.57 -19.15 11.16
C ASP A 288 41.80 -19.17 12.05
N GLY A 289 41.75 -18.49 13.19
CA GLY A 289 42.84 -18.38 14.14
C GLY A 289 42.60 -17.36 15.23
N LYS A 290 43.65 -17.00 16.01
CA LYS A 290 43.52 -16.04 17.11
C LYS A 290 42.97 -14.68 16.71
N ASP A 291 43.06 -14.29 15.43
CA ASP A 291 42.64 -12.97 14.94
C ASP A 291 41.39 -13.00 14.05
N ASN A 292 40.70 -14.12 13.87
CA ASN A 292 39.42 -14.31 13.14
C ASN A 292 39.11 -13.20 12.13
N PHE A 293 39.89 -13.12 11.03
CA PHE A 293 39.71 -12.11 10.00
C PHE A 293 38.84 -12.65 8.85
N ARG A 294 37.74 -11.97 8.55
CA ARG A 294 36.87 -12.29 7.40
C ARG A 294 36.64 -11.03 6.56
N TRP A 295 36.88 -11.14 5.27
CA TRP A 295 36.58 -10.10 4.31
C TRP A 295 35.60 -10.58 3.27
N GLU A 296 34.48 -9.89 3.17
CA GLU A 296 33.40 -10.13 2.21
C GLU A 296 33.20 -8.89 1.35
N SER A 297 32.74 -9.10 0.11
CA SER A 297 32.33 -8.05 -0.82
C SER A 297 30.97 -8.39 -1.40
N GLY A 298 30.09 -7.40 -1.56
CA GLY A 298 28.78 -7.54 -2.17
C GLY A 298 28.51 -6.44 -3.21
N LEU A 299 27.80 -6.81 -4.27
CA LEU A 299 27.32 -5.92 -5.32
C LEU A 299 25.83 -6.16 -5.54
#